data_4a24f8e2c0f0e33a246c3014252b8bd9
#
_entry.id   4a24f8e2c0f0e33a246c3014252b8bd9
#
_cell.length_a   1.000
_cell.length_b   1.000
_cell.length_c   1.000
_cell.angle_alpha   90.00
_cell.angle_beta   90.00
_cell.angle_gamma   90.00
#
_symmetry.space_group_name_H-M   'P 1'
#
loop_
_entity.id
_entity.type
_entity.pdbx_description
1 polymer ?
#
loop_
_entity_poly.entity_id
_entity_poly.type
_entity_poly.pdbx_seq_one_letter_code
_entity_poly.pdbx_strand_id
1 'polypeptide(L)'
;MIAAAAMAAGVRLVCGIVTEWRCDPDGTAQRIYFANHSSHLDFVVIWSALSPRLRSQARPVAGRDYWERDCVRRYLARDMFRAVLIDRSQTQTAESRSRRAFNSVDPGNRVSASQRLRGPSGDPCASARAAVERMAAAMGDHDSLILFPEGTRSTNGEIGPFRSGLYHLSKLRPDAELIPVHVENLNRILPKGEVLPVPMLSRVVFGLPVTPAAEDKQDFLDAARGALLHLGRCA
;
A
#
# COMPACT_ATOMS: atom_id res chain seq x y z
N MET A 1 23.56 -3.81 -5.18
CA MET A 1 23.67 -2.99 -3.94
C MET A 1 24.04 -1.54 -4.24
N ILE A 2 25.08 -1.23 -5.02
CA ILE A 2 25.52 0.15 -5.32
C ILE A 2 24.41 0.97 -6.00
N ALA A 3 23.73 0.43 -7.03
CA ALA A 3 22.63 1.13 -7.72
C ALA A 3 21.47 1.51 -6.79
N ALA A 4 21.10 0.63 -5.87
CA ALA A 4 20.04 0.91 -4.88
C ALA A 4 20.45 2.00 -3.88
N ALA A 5 21.71 2.02 -3.46
CA ALA A 5 22.26 3.05 -2.59
C ALA A 5 22.33 4.42 -3.31
N ALA A 6 22.81 4.43 -4.55
CA ALA A 6 22.84 5.65 -5.37
C ALA A 6 21.45 6.22 -5.64
N MET A 7 20.47 5.37 -5.96
CA MET A 7 19.08 5.78 -6.15
C MET A 7 18.50 6.37 -4.86
N ALA A 8 18.68 5.70 -3.72
CA ALA A 8 18.18 6.21 -2.45
C ALA A 8 18.83 7.54 -2.07
N ALA A 9 20.13 7.72 -2.32
CA ALA A 9 20.82 8.98 -2.10
C ALA A 9 20.28 10.10 -3.00
N GLY A 10 20.05 9.82 -4.30
CA GLY A 10 19.45 10.76 -5.24
C GLY A 10 18.04 11.17 -4.84
N VAL A 11 17.19 10.21 -4.45
CA VAL A 11 15.83 10.49 -3.97
C VAL A 11 15.85 11.33 -2.69
N ARG A 12 16.74 11.02 -1.73
CA ARG A 12 16.91 11.81 -0.51
C ARG A 12 17.32 13.25 -0.81
N LEU A 13 18.20 13.45 -1.78
CA LEU A 13 18.66 14.78 -2.19
C LEU A 13 17.54 15.59 -2.86
N VAL A 14 16.82 14.99 -3.80
CA VAL A 14 15.75 15.65 -4.58
C VAL A 14 14.51 15.92 -3.73
N CYS A 15 14.12 14.95 -2.90
CA CYS A 15 12.91 15.06 -2.07
C CYS A 15 13.20 15.63 -0.66
N GLY A 16 14.44 15.98 -0.34
CA GLY A 16 14.81 16.52 0.97
C GLY A 16 14.24 15.70 2.14
N ILE A 17 14.42 14.37 2.12
CA ILE A 17 13.71 13.47 3.03
C ILE A 17 14.16 13.68 4.48
N VAL A 18 13.24 14.12 5.32
CA VAL A 18 13.39 14.13 6.79
C VAL A 18 12.67 12.90 7.34
N THR A 19 13.41 12.04 8.04
CA THR A 19 12.87 10.79 8.58
C THR A 19 12.73 10.89 10.10
N GLU A 20 11.55 10.55 10.61
CA GLU A 20 11.27 10.46 12.03
C GLU A 20 10.82 9.04 12.37
N TRP A 21 11.41 8.44 13.39
CA TRP A 21 11.05 7.13 13.91
C TRP A 21 10.47 7.25 15.30
N ARG A 22 9.26 6.76 15.47
CA ARG A 22 8.61 6.61 16.79
C ARG A 22 8.65 5.17 17.31
N CYS A 23 9.02 4.22 16.44
CA CYS A 23 9.32 2.84 16.79
C CYS A 23 10.82 2.58 16.68
N ASP A 24 11.27 1.43 17.16
CA ASP A 24 12.67 1.02 17.03
C ASP A 24 13.05 0.85 15.54
N PRO A 25 13.97 1.69 14.99
CA PRO A 25 14.41 1.57 13.61
C PRO A 25 15.25 0.30 13.35
N ASP A 26 15.86 -0.29 14.39
CA ASP A 26 16.73 -1.45 14.28
C ASP A 26 16.05 -2.78 14.65
N GLY A 27 14.76 -2.74 14.93
CA GLY A 27 13.96 -3.93 15.23
C GLY A 27 14.13 -5.03 14.19
N THR A 28 14.16 -6.28 14.65
CA THR A 28 14.39 -7.47 13.80
C THR A 28 13.12 -8.12 13.30
N ALA A 29 11.96 -7.73 13.84
CA ALA A 29 10.67 -8.27 13.44
C ALA A 29 10.36 -7.94 11.98
N GLN A 30 9.65 -8.84 11.30
CA GLN A 30 9.08 -8.53 10.00
C GLN A 30 8.03 -7.44 10.13
N ARG A 31 7.94 -6.55 9.12
CA ARG A 31 7.06 -5.38 9.18
C ARG A 31 6.17 -5.27 7.96
N ILE A 32 4.96 -4.83 8.21
CA ILE A 32 4.01 -4.39 7.21
C ILE A 32 3.89 -2.87 7.38
N TYR A 33 4.65 -2.13 6.57
CA TYR A 33 4.55 -0.68 6.52
C TYR A 33 3.32 -0.31 5.71
N PHE A 34 2.33 0.32 6.34
CA PHE A 34 1.14 0.81 5.65
C PHE A 34 1.09 2.33 5.69
N ALA A 35 0.91 2.94 4.52
CA ALA A 35 1.09 4.38 4.33
C ALA A 35 -0.08 5.02 3.58
N ASN A 36 -0.21 6.35 3.71
CA ASN A 36 -1.06 7.16 2.85
C ASN A 36 -0.51 7.20 1.42
N HIS A 37 -1.42 7.30 0.44
CA HIS A 37 -1.06 7.27 -0.97
C HIS A 37 -1.48 8.56 -1.70
N SER A 38 -0.51 9.40 -2.00
CA SER A 38 -0.74 10.69 -2.68
C SER A 38 0.01 10.83 -4.01
N SER A 39 1.15 10.13 -4.16
CA SER A 39 2.04 10.26 -5.31
C SER A 39 2.57 8.91 -5.79
N HIS A 40 3.04 8.84 -7.02
CA HIS A 40 3.81 7.68 -7.52
C HIS A 40 5.15 7.50 -6.80
N LEU A 41 5.66 8.55 -6.18
CA LEU A 41 6.94 8.54 -5.47
C LEU A 41 6.82 8.02 -4.03
N ASP A 42 5.60 7.87 -3.48
CA ASP A 42 5.41 7.56 -2.06
C ASP A 42 6.23 6.36 -1.61
N PHE A 43 6.15 5.23 -2.32
CA PHE A 43 6.92 4.04 -1.92
C PHE A 43 8.43 4.21 -2.11
N VAL A 44 8.86 4.96 -3.14
CA VAL A 44 10.29 5.23 -3.38
C VAL A 44 10.86 6.07 -2.25
N VAL A 45 10.11 7.05 -1.77
CA VAL A 45 10.49 7.91 -0.66
C VAL A 45 10.53 7.12 0.65
N ILE A 46 9.50 6.32 0.96
CA ILE A 46 9.50 5.43 2.14
C ILE A 46 10.70 4.47 2.07
N TRP A 47 10.88 3.79 0.94
CA TRP A 47 11.98 2.86 0.72
C TRP A 47 13.36 3.53 0.86
N SER A 48 13.50 4.78 0.38
CA SER A 48 14.73 5.56 0.51
C SER A 48 14.96 6.05 1.94
N ALA A 49 13.91 6.28 2.73
CA ALA A 49 13.99 6.66 4.13
C ALA A 49 14.50 5.52 5.03
N LEU A 50 14.30 4.27 4.64
CA LEU A 50 14.77 3.10 5.37
C LEU A 50 16.30 3.00 5.40
N SER A 51 16.85 2.43 6.48
CA SER A 51 18.25 2.07 6.58
C SER A 51 18.64 1.05 5.48
N PRO A 52 19.91 0.91 5.10
CA PRO A 52 20.32 -0.06 4.07
C PRO A 52 19.88 -1.49 4.37
N ARG A 53 19.89 -1.91 5.64
CA ARG A 53 19.42 -3.22 6.10
C ARG A 53 17.92 -3.38 5.87
N LEU A 54 17.10 -2.49 6.42
CA LEU A 54 15.63 -2.54 6.27
C LEU A 54 15.20 -2.41 4.82
N ARG A 55 15.90 -1.58 4.04
CA ARG A 55 15.65 -1.37 2.62
C ARG A 55 15.86 -2.65 1.81
N SER A 56 16.88 -3.44 2.12
CA SER A 56 17.12 -4.71 1.41
C SER A 56 16.04 -5.75 1.65
N GLN A 57 15.31 -5.63 2.74
CA GLN A 57 14.21 -6.51 3.13
C GLN A 57 12.83 -5.93 2.75
N ALA A 58 12.73 -4.64 2.44
CA ALA A 58 11.46 -3.98 2.17
C ALA A 58 11.04 -4.16 0.70
N ARG A 59 9.84 -4.73 0.48
CA ARG A 59 9.26 -4.98 -0.83
C ARG A 59 7.97 -4.18 -1.00
N PRO A 60 7.90 -3.23 -1.95
CA PRO A 60 6.66 -2.51 -2.21
C PRO A 60 5.62 -3.39 -2.88
N VAL A 61 4.36 -3.22 -2.48
CA VAL A 61 3.22 -3.82 -3.16
C VAL A 61 2.72 -2.85 -4.22
N ALA A 62 2.67 -3.29 -5.48
CA ALA A 62 2.39 -2.41 -6.61
C ALA A 62 1.46 -3.05 -7.65
N GLY A 63 0.73 -2.23 -8.40
CA GLY A 63 -0.14 -2.71 -9.49
C GLY A 63 0.67 -3.12 -10.70
N ARG A 64 0.43 -4.32 -11.20
CA ARG A 64 1.09 -4.89 -12.38
C ARG A 64 0.87 -4.04 -13.63
N ASP A 65 -0.34 -3.53 -13.81
CA ASP A 65 -0.78 -2.72 -14.95
C ASP A 65 0.10 -1.49 -15.21
N TYR A 66 0.68 -0.91 -14.16
CA TYR A 66 1.57 0.26 -14.26
C TYR A 66 3.04 -0.14 -14.44
N TRP A 67 3.51 -1.16 -13.72
CA TRP A 67 4.93 -1.49 -13.64
C TRP A 67 5.43 -2.41 -14.76
N GLU A 68 4.53 -3.06 -15.50
CA GLU A 68 4.90 -3.91 -16.64
C GLU A 68 4.77 -3.21 -18.00
N ARG A 69 4.47 -1.90 -18.04
CA ARG A 69 4.27 -1.15 -19.29
C ARG A 69 5.51 -1.01 -20.14
N ASP A 70 6.67 -0.83 -19.54
CA ASP A 70 7.94 -0.64 -20.23
C ASP A 70 9.09 -1.38 -19.53
N CYS A 71 10.22 -1.52 -20.25
CA CYS A 71 11.36 -2.27 -19.75
C CYS A 71 12.03 -1.61 -18.52
N VAL A 72 12.05 -0.28 -18.45
CA VAL A 72 12.66 0.45 -17.33
C VAL A 72 11.87 0.24 -16.06
N ARG A 73 10.54 0.40 -16.11
CA ARG A 73 9.66 0.16 -14.96
C ARG A 73 9.73 -1.29 -14.50
N ARG A 74 9.76 -2.23 -15.46
CA ARG A 74 9.88 -3.66 -15.16
C ARG A 74 11.18 -3.98 -14.45
N TYR A 75 12.31 -3.43 -14.91
CA TYR A 75 13.60 -3.57 -14.25
C TYR A 75 13.56 -2.99 -12.84
N LEU A 76 13.06 -1.76 -12.67
CA LEU A 76 12.94 -1.14 -11.35
C LEU A 76 12.06 -1.97 -10.40
N ALA A 77 10.91 -2.44 -10.88
CA ALA A 77 10.00 -3.22 -10.05
C ALA A 77 10.59 -4.57 -9.63
N ARG A 78 11.21 -5.30 -10.55
CA ARG A 78 11.68 -6.68 -10.31
C ARG A 78 13.06 -6.73 -9.67
N ASP A 79 14.01 -5.99 -10.25
CA ASP A 79 15.42 -6.15 -9.89
C ASP A 79 15.86 -5.16 -8.81
N MET A 80 15.32 -3.94 -8.79
CA MET A 80 15.70 -2.95 -7.80
C MET A 80 14.85 -2.99 -6.55
N PHE A 81 13.52 -2.99 -6.69
CA PHE A 81 12.60 -2.95 -5.54
C PHE A 81 12.09 -4.32 -5.12
N ARG A 82 12.27 -5.36 -5.93
CA ARG A 82 11.71 -6.71 -5.69
C ARG A 82 10.20 -6.64 -5.41
N ALA A 83 9.49 -5.75 -6.12
CA ALA A 83 8.10 -5.42 -5.87
C ALA A 83 7.16 -6.62 -6.00
N VAL A 84 6.19 -6.70 -5.11
CA VAL A 84 5.09 -7.67 -5.19
C VAL A 84 4.02 -7.11 -6.12
N LEU A 85 3.94 -7.64 -7.35
CA LEU A 85 2.99 -7.17 -8.36
C LEU A 85 1.64 -7.84 -8.19
N ILE A 86 0.58 -7.04 -8.03
CA ILE A 86 -0.81 -7.48 -7.90
C ILE A 86 -1.68 -6.93 -9.03
N ASP A 87 -2.69 -7.70 -9.45
CA ASP A 87 -3.66 -7.28 -10.47
C ASP A 87 -4.79 -6.47 -9.83
N ARG A 88 -4.82 -5.17 -10.10
CA ARG A 88 -5.80 -4.25 -9.50
C ARG A 88 -7.18 -4.32 -10.15
N SER A 89 -7.26 -4.65 -11.43
CA SER A 89 -8.50 -4.63 -12.22
C SER A 89 -9.58 -5.55 -11.63
N GLN A 90 -9.19 -6.69 -11.11
CA GLN A 90 -10.12 -7.66 -10.54
C GLN A 90 -10.59 -7.29 -9.12
N THR A 91 -9.73 -6.62 -8.34
CA THR A 91 -10.05 -6.21 -6.96
C THR A 91 -11.05 -5.04 -6.94
N GLN A 92 -10.93 -4.08 -7.85
CA GLN A 92 -11.84 -2.93 -7.94
C GLN A 92 -13.26 -3.33 -8.36
N THR A 93 -13.38 -4.32 -9.26
CA THR A 93 -14.69 -4.80 -9.74
C THR A 93 -15.46 -5.53 -8.63
N ALA A 94 -14.77 -6.22 -7.73
CA ALA A 94 -15.40 -6.93 -6.60
C ALA A 94 -16.02 -5.96 -5.59
N GLU A 95 -15.29 -4.92 -5.19
CA GLU A 95 -15.78 -3.94 -4.21
C GLU A 95 -16.89 -3.05 -4.77
N SER A 96 -16.79 -2.64 -6.04
CA SER A 96 -17.86 -1.85 -6.68
C SER A 96 -19.16 -2.64 -6.84
N ARG A 97 -19.09 -3.96 -7.08
CA ARG A 97 -20.25 -4.85 -7.11
C ARG A 97 -20.84 -5.07 -5.72
N SER A 98 -20.02 -5.28 -4.70
CA SER A 98 -20.46 -5.44 -3.31
C SER A 98 -21.17 -4.19 -2.79
N ARG A 99 -20.63 -2.99 -3.07
CA ARG A 99 -21.29 -1.72 -2.71
C ARG A 99 -22.61 -1.50 -3.47
N ARG A 100 -22.69 -1.86 -4.76
CA ARG A 100 -23.94 -1.78 -5.53
C ARG A 100 -24.97 -2.77 -5.05
N ALA A 101 -24.59 -3.99 -4.68
CA ALA A 101 -25.50 -4.98 -4.12
C ALA A 101 -26.07 -4.54 -2.75
N PHE A 102 -25.28 -3.88 -1.93
CA PHE A 102 -25.75 -3.33 -0.63
C PHE A 102 -26.69 -2.13 -0.79
N ASN A 103 -26.44 -1.26 -1.78
CA ASN A 103 -27.29 -0.09 -2.04
C ASN A 103 -28.53 -0.38 -2.90
N SER A 104 -28.69 -1.59 -3.44
CA SER A 104 -29.81 -1.99 -4.31
C SER A 104 -30.80 -2.94 -3.63
N VAL A 105 -30.87 -2.95 -2.31
CA VAL A 105 -31.96 -3.61 -1.59
C VAL A 105 -33.22 -2.73 -1.67
N ASP A 106 -33.85 -2.78 -2.82
CA ASP A 106 -35.21 -2.24 -3.01
C ASP A 106 -36.19 -3.38 -2.72
N PRO A 107 -37.15 -3.24 -1.76
CA PRO A 107 -37.98 -4.36 -1.29
C PRO A 107 -39.05 -4.82 -2.30
N GLY A 108 -39.08 -4.28 -3.52
CA GLY A 108 -40.17 -4.43 -4.46
C GLY A 108 -39.93 -5.19 -5.76
N ASN A 109 -38.72 -5.59 -6.14
CA ASN A 109 -38.51 -6.14 -7.47
C ASN A 109 -37.93 -7.57 -7.48
N ARG A 110 -38.79 -8.58 -7.60
CA ARG A 110 -38.42 -9.96 -7.91
C ARG A 110 -38.08 -10.06 -9.40
N VAL A 111 -36.81 -9.86 -9.76
CA VAL A 111 -36.33 -10.19 -11.12
C VAL A 111 -35.74 -11.58 -11.13
N SER A 112 -36.31 -12.39 -12.03
CA SER A 112 -35.99 -13.78 -12.29
C SER A 112 -34.50 -14.09 -12.47
N ALA A 113 -34.03 -15.17 -11.84
CA ALA A 113 -32.62 -15.60 -11.70
C ALA A 113 -32.01 -16.28 -12.94
N SER A 114 -32.51 -16.06 -14.15
CA SER A 114 -32.15 -16.90 -15.32
C SER A 114 -31.32 -16.25 -16.45
N GLN A 115 -30.79 -15.03 -16.27
CA GLN A 115 -29.90 -14.43 -17.28
C GLN A 115 -28.62 -13.87 -16.66
N ARG A 116 -27.76 -14.73 -16.10
CA ARG A 116 -26.36 -14.39 -15.88
C ARG A 116 -25.56 -14.82 -17.10
N LEU A 117 -25.33 -13.88 -17.98
CA LEU A 117 -24.38 -14.02 -19.08
C LEU A 117 -22.99 -14.37 -18.50
N ARG A 118 -22.49 -15.55 -18.89
CA ARG A 118 -21.13 -16.01 -18.62
C ARG A 118 -20.14 -15.17 -19.43
N GLY A 119 -19.54 -14.17 -18.77
CA GLY A 119 -18.27 -13.58 -19.20
C GLY A 119 -17.11 -14.42 -18.64
N PRO A 120 -15.86 -14.29 -19.14
CA PRO A 120 -14.72 -15.09 -18.68
C PRO A 120 -14.53 -14.95 -17.18
N SER A 121 -14.67 -16.07 -16.51
CA SER A 121 -14.88 -16.25 -15.10
C SER A 121 -13.59 -16.08 -14.29
N GLY A 122 -13.43 -14.94 -13.64
CA GLY A 122 -12.62 -14.87 -12.44
C GLY A 122 -13.53 -14.43 -11.30
N ASP A 123 -13.72 -15.21 -10.29
CA ASP A 123 -14.38 -14.81 -9.06
C ASP A 123 -13.57 -13.65 -8.44
N PRO A 124 -14.12 -12.43 -8.33
CA PRO A 124 -13.38 -11.29 -7.82
C PRO A 124 -12.91 -11.50 -6.36
N CYS A 125 -13.63 -12.30 -5.60
CA CYS A 125 -13.25 -12.66 -4.24
C CYS A 125 -12.04 -13.61 -4.22
N ALA A 126 -12.00 -14.58 -5.12
CA ALA A 126 -10.85 -15.49 -5.28
C ALA A 126 -9.59 -14.72 -5.70
N SER A 127 -9.73 -13.72 -6.57
CA SER A 127 -8.61 -12.88 -7.02
C SER A 127 -8.06 -11.98 -5.91
N ALA A 128 -8.93 -11.37 -5.09
CA ALA A 128 -8.51 -10.57 -3.95
C ALA A 128 -7.78 -11.42 -2.90
N ARG A 129 -8.30 -12.61 -2.63
CA ARG A 129 -7.68 -13.59 -1.73
C ARG A 129 -6.30 -14.02 -2.25
N ALA A 130 -6.19 -14.39 -3.52
CA ALA A 130 -4.92 -14.77 -4.15
C ALA A 130 -3.89 -13.61 -4.13
N ALA A 131 -4.32 -12.35 -4.20
CA ALA A 131 -3.43 -11.20 -4.04
C ALA A 131 -2.86 -11.12 -2.62
N VAL A 132 -3.69 -11.32 -1.59
CA VAL A 132 -3.25 -11.31 -0.18
C VAL A 132 -2.32 -12.49 0.10
N GLU A 133 -2.65 -13.69 -0.39
CA GLU A 133 -1.80 -14.88 -0.26
C GLU A 133 -0.43 -14.67 -0.93
N ARG A 134 -0.38 -14.03 -2.10
CA ARG A 134 0.90 -13.64 -2.76
C ARG A 134 1.70 -12.64 -1.93
N MET A 135 1.05 -11.65 -1.31
CA MET A 135 1.71 -10.71 -0.41
C MET A 135 2.31 -11.43 0.80
N ALA A 136 1.53 -12.30 1.46
CA ALA A 136 1.99 -13.08 2.60
C ALA A 136 3.16 -14.02 2.23
N ALA A 137 3.05 -14.73 1.09
CA ALA A 137 4.12 -15.59 0.58
C ALA A 137 5.40 -14.80 0.22
N ALA A 138 5.24 -13.58 -0.30
CA ALA A 138 6.37 -12.73 -0.67
C ALA A 138 7.18 -12.25 0.54
N MET A 139 6.59 -12.22 1.74
CA MET A 139 7.32 -11.89 2.97
C MET A 139 8.32 -12.98 3.35
N GLY A 140 8.06 -14.25 3.01
CA GLY A 140 8.92 -15.35 3.44
C GLY A 140 9.26 -15.27 4.92
N ASP A 141 10.51 -15.50 5.28
CA ASP A 141 10.97 -15.46 6.68
C ASP A 141 11.58 -14.13 7.10
N HIS A 142 11.93 -13.25 6.14
CA HIS A 142 12.74 -12.07 6.43
C HIS A 142 12.29 -10.77 5.75
N ASP A 143 11.48 -10.84 4.67
CA ASP A 143 11.09 -9.66 3.94
C ASP A 143 9.90 -8.94 4.61
N SER A 144 9.89 -7.63 4.53
CA SER A 144 8.83 -6.73 4.97
C SER A 144 8.08 -6.17 3.77
N LEU A 145 6.85 -5.70 3.94
CA LEU A 145 6.08 -5.09 2.86
C LEU A 145 5.87 -3.60 3.08
N ILE A 146 5.83 -2.85 1.97
CA ILE A 146 5.32 -1.47 1.94
C ILE A 146 4.03 -1.50 1.11
N LEU A 147 2.90 -1.14 1.70
CA LEU A 147 1.62 -1.14 1.04
C LEU A 147 0.80 0.12 1.31
N PHE A 148 -0.13 0.40 0.41
CA PHE A 148 -1.06 1.51 0.49
C PHE A 148 -2.48 0.96 0.61
N PRO A 149 -3.05 0.90 1.82
CA PRO A 149 -4.31 0.21 2.06
C PRO A 149 -5.52 0.89 1.41
N GLU A 150 -5.41 2.15 1.01
CA GLU A 150 -6.41 2.86 0.20
C GLU A 150 -6.62 2.23 -1.18
N GLY A 151 -5.58 1.59 -1.74
CA GLY A 151 -5.60 0.93 -3.05
C GLY A 151 -5.64 1.89 -4.25
N THR A 152 -5.84 3.18 -4.03
CA THR A 152 -5.82 4.26 -5.02
C THR A 152 -5.14 5.48 -4.43
N ARG A 153 -4.61 6.36 -5.28
CA ARG A 153 -4.05 7.63 -4.82
C ARG A 153 -5.15 8.60 -4.45
N SER A 154 -4.98 9.29 -3.33
CA SER A 154 -5.80 10.43 -2.94
C SER A 154 -5.66 11.56 -3.99
N THR A 155 -6.74 12.27 -4.27
CA THR A 155 -6.76 13.44 -5.16
C THR A 155 -6.79 14.75 -4.39
N ASN A 156 -7.23 14.71 -3.14
CA ASN A 156 -7.38 15.87 -2.25
C ASN A 156 -6.38 15.87 -1.08
N GLY A 157 -5.50 14.86 -1.02
CA GLY A 157 -4.53 14.71 0.08
C GLY A 157 -5.10 14.07 1.35
N GLU A 158 -6.40 13.78 1.39
CA GLU A 158 -7.02 13.12 2.54
C GLU A 158 -6.80 11.60 2.49
N ILE A 159 -6.67 10.99 3.65
CA ILE A 159 -6.53 9.53 3.78
C ILE A 159 -7.92 8.91 3.65
N GLY A 160 -8.13 8.19 2.57
CA GLY A 160 -9.36 7.50 2.27
C GLY A 160 -9.62 6.26 3.15
N PRO A 161 -10.76 5.59 2.94
CA PRO A 161 -11.08 4.33 3.63
C PRO A 161 -10.11 3.22 3.21
N PHE A 162 -9.72 2.38 4.17
CA PHE A 162 -8.83 1.26 3.94
C PHE A 162 -9.57 0.06 3.35
N ARG A 163 -8.91 -0.66 2.45
CA ARG A 163 -9.39 -1.92 1.88
C ARG A 163 -9.08 -3.09 2.80
N SER A 164 -9.89 -4.13 2.69
CA SER A 164 -9.78 -5.35 3.50
C SER A 164 -8.45 -6.12 3.37
N GLY A 165 -7.63 -5.81 2.37
CA GLY A 165 -6.35 -6.48 2.13
C GLY A 165 -5.40 -6.40 3.33
N LEU A 166 -5.34 -5.26 4.03
CA LEU A 166 -4.51 -5.08 5.23
C LEU A 166 -4.96 -6.02 6.36
N TYR A 167 -6.28 -6.12 6.61
CA TYR A 167 -6.83 -7.03 7.61
C TYR A 167 -6.52 -8.50 7.31
N HIS A 168 -6.76 -8.95 6.07
CA HIS A 168 -6.49 -10.34 5.72
C HIS A 168 -5.00 -10.67 5.75
N LEU A 169 -4.14 -9.74 5.36
CA LEU A 169 -2.69 -9.90 5.43
C LEU A 169 -2.21 -10.02 6.88
N SER A 170 -2.73 -9.21 7.81
CA SER A 170 -2.38 -9.28 9.22
C SER A 170 -2.81 -10.62 9.87
N LYS A 171 -3.92 -11.20 9.41
CA LYS A 171 -4.34 -12.55 9.87
C LYS A 171 -3.46 -13.67 9.32
N LEU A 172 -2.90 -13.53 8.12
CA LEU A 172 -1.97 -14.50 7.54
C LEU A 172 -0.54 -14.36 8.10
N ARG A 173 -0.19 -13.19 8.60
CA ARG A 173 1.15 -12.89 9.17
C ARG A 173 0.99 -12.23 10.54
N PRO A 174 0.50 -12.98 11.55
CA PRO A 174 0.23 -12.43 12.88
C PRO A 174 1.49 -11.97 13.63
N ASP A 175 2.67 -12.51 13.27
CA ASP A 175 3.95 -12.16 13.87
C ASP A 175 4.56 -10.88 13.27
N ALA A 176 3.99 -10.35 12.18
CA ALA A 176 4.50 -9.14 11.55
C ALA A 176 3.96 -7.87 12.23
N GLU A 177 4.86 -6.94 12.54
CA GLU A 177 4.49 -5.63 13.09
C GLU A 177 3.80 -4.77 12.02
N LEU A 178 2.65 -4.21 12.35
CA LEU A 178 1.93 -3.25 11.51
C LEU A 178 2.41 -1.83 11.84
N ILE A 179 3.23 -1.25 10.97
CA ILE A 179 3.81 0.08 11.18
C ILE A 179 3.09 1.12 10.32
N PRO A 180 2.35 2.08 10.89
CA PRO A 180 1.81 3.20 10.15
C PRO A 180 2.94 4.12 9.71
N VAL A 181 2.91 4.56 8.45
CA VAL A 181 3.91 5.47 7.88
C VAL A 181 3.20 6.66 7.25
N HIS A 182 3.41 7.84 7.79
CA HIS A 182 2.85 9.06 7.22
C HIS A 182 3.88 9.77 6.35
N VAL A 183 3.48 10.11 5.11
CA VAL A 183 4.32 10.79 4.14
C VAL A 183 3.67 12.12 3.77
N GLU A 184 4.43 13.21 3.92
CA GLU A 184 3.98 14.56 3.64
C GLU A 184 4.61 15.15 2.38
N ASN A 185 3.88 16.09 1.79
CA ASN A 185 4.31 16.95 0.68
C ASN A 185 4.59 16.27 -0.67
N LEU A 186 4.43 14.96 -0.83
CA LEU A 186 4.74 14.29 -2.11
C LEU A 186 3.77 14.65 -3.24
N ASN A 187 2.53 15.00 -2.95
CA ASN A 187 1.59 15.53 -3.92
C ASN A 187 2.03 16.88 -4.50
N ARG A 188 2.85 17.65 -3.76
CA ARG A 188 3.44 18.94 -4.17
C ARG A 188 4.75 18.75 -4.92
N ILE A 189 5.55 17.72 -4.55
CA ILE A 189 6.82 17.41 -5.19
C ILE A 189 6.59 16.86 -6.60
N LEU A 190 5.61 15.99 -6.78
CA LEU A 190 5.21 15.46 -8.09
C LEU A 190 3.68 15.46 -8.20
N PRO A 191 3.07 16.58 -8.63
CA PRO A 191 1.64 16.66 -8.88
C PRO A 191 1.18 15.62 -9.92
N LYS A 192 -0.10 15.29 -9.87
CA LYS A 192 -0.67 14.34 -10.82
C LYS A 192 -0.60 14.87 -12.24
N GLY A 193 0.16 14.19 -13.11
CA GLY A 193 0.38 14.57 -14.52
C GLY A 193 1.75 15.20 -14.81
N GLU A 194 2.47 15.63 -13.78
CA GLU A 194 3.83 16.17 -13.92
C GLU A 194 4.88 15.04 -13.92
N VAL A 195 6.01 15.31 -14.58
CA VAL A 195 7.13 14.36 -14.72
C VAL A 195 8.38 14.87 -13.98
N LEU A 196 8.51 16.18 -13.83
CA LEU A 196 9.64 16.82 -13.15
C LEU A 196 9.30 17.05 -11.68
N PRO A 197 10.04 16.46 -10.72
CA PRO A 197 9.83 16.73 -9.31
C PRO A 197 10.30 18.13 -8.95
N VAL A 198 9.49 18.88 -8.21
CA VAL A 198 9.88 20.14 -7.60
C VAL A 198 10.62 19.82 -6.29
N PRO A 199 11.87 20.26 -6.11
CA PRO A 199 12.61 20.02 -4.88
C PRO A 199 11.89 20.66 -3.69
N MET A 200 11.32 19.84 -2.83
CA MET A 200 10.67 20.27 -1.59
C MET A 200 10.99 19.27 -0.48
N LEU A 201 11.01 19.74 0.76
CA LEU A 201 11.18 18.87 1.91
C LEU A 201 9.97 17.93 2.04
N SER A 202 10.24 16.64 2.04
CA SER A 202 9.27 15.62 2.40
C SER A 202 9.58 15.06 3.78
N ARG A 203 8.55 14.79 4.56
CA ARG A 203 8.69 14.17 5.88
C ARG A 203 8.11 12.78 5.84
N VAL A 204 8.85 11.82 6.38
CA VAL A 204 8.43 10.42 6.51
C VAL A 204 8.45 10.07 7.99
N VAL A 205 7.28 9.83 8.57
CA VAL A 205 7.13 9.49 9.99
C VAL A 205 6.71 8.04 10.12
N PHE A 206 7.54 7.21 10.76
CA PHE A 206 7.25 5.84 11.11
C PHE A 206 6.66 5.80 12.52
N GLY A 207 5.41 5.36 12.65
CA GLY A 207 4.69 5.32 13.92
C GLY A 207 5.04 4.09 14.77
N LEU A 208 4.40 4.01 15.93
CA LEU A 208 4.46 2.82 16.78
C LEU A 208 3.73 1.64 16.11
N PRO A 209 4.16 0.39 16.37
CA PRO A 209 3.42 -0.79 15.91
C PRO A 209 1.96 -0.73 16.38
N VAL A 210 1.04 -0.97 15.46
CA VAL A 210 -0.38 -1.02 15.76
C VAL A 210 -0.80 -2.47 15.91
N THR A 211 -1.35 -2.81 17.06
CA THR A 211 -1.98 -4.11 17.31
C THR A 211 -3.49 -3.86 17.48
N PRO A 212 -4.26 -3.79 16.38
CA PRO A 212 -5.69 -3.62 16.52
C PRO A 212 -6.26 -4.85 17.21
N ALA A 213 -6.73 -4.67 18.46
CA ALA A 213 -7.37 -5.71 19.24
C ALA A 213 -8.76 -6.12 18.72
N ALA A 214 -9.18 -5.55 17.58
CA ALA A 214 -10.49 -5.75 17.01
C ALA A 214 -10.60 -7.11 16.30
N GLU A 215 -11.58 -7.90 16.68
CA GLU A 215 -11.97 -9.12 15.97
C GLU A 215 -12.71 -8.79 14.68
N ASP A 216 -13.51 -7.72 14.70
CA ASP A 216 -14.24 -7.23 13.54
C ASP A 216 -13.29 -6.55 12.54
N LYS A 217 -13.53 -6.86 11.27
CA LYS A 217 -12.72 -6.35 10.16
C LYS A 217 -12.83 -4.84 10.02
N GLN A 218 -14.03 -4.26 10.21
CA GLN A 218 -14.23 -2.83 10.01
C GLN A 218 -13.56 -2.04 11.13
N ASP A 219 -13.73 -2.48 12.36
CA ASP A 219 -13.10 -1.86 13.53
C ASP A 219 -11.57 -1.90 13.42
N PHE A 220 -11.01 -3.03 12.92
CA PHE A 220 -9.59 -3.14 12.64
C PHE A 220 -9.12 -2.09 11.63
N LEU A 221 -9.83 -1.95 10.50
CA LEU A 221 -9.44 -1.02 9.43
C LEU A 221 -9.58 0.43 9.88
N ASP A 222 -10.62 0.74 10.65
CA ASP A 222 -10.84 2.08 11.20
C ASP A 222 -9.81 2.45 12.26
N ALA A 223 -9.41 1.50 13.11
CA ALA A 223 -8.32 1.68 14.07
C ALA A 223 -6.97 1.91 13.37
N ALA A 224 -6.64 1.10 12.37
CA ALA A 224 -5.41 1.28 11.58
C ALA A 224 -5.40 2.62 10.84
N ARG A 225 -6.53 3.02 10.24
CA ARG A 225 -6.68 4.33 9.59
C ARG A 225 -6.55 5.46 10.60
N GLY A 226 -7.17 5.33 11.77
CA GLY A 226 -7.08 6.29 12.88
C GLY A 226 -5.65 6.50 13.36
N ALA A 227 -4.85 5.43 13.48
CA ALA A 227 -3.43 5.51 13.82
C ALA A 227 -2.64 6.32 12.80
N LEU A 228 -2.89 6.11 11.50
CA LEU A 228 -2.23 6.86 10.44
C LEU A 228 -2.65 8.34 10.42
N LEU A 229 -3.93 8.64 10.64
CA LEU A 229 -4.44 10.01 10.74
C LEU A 229 -3.85 10.75 11.95
N HIS A 230 -3.74 10.07 13.10
CA HIS A 230 -3.13 10.63 14.29
C HIS A 230 -1.65 10.96 14.06
N LEU A 231 -0.93 10.07 13.37
CA LEU A 231 0.46 10.26 13.02
C LEU A 231 0.68 11.52 12.17
N GLY A 232 -0.21 11.78 11.21
CA GLY A 232 -0.17 12.98 10.36
C GLY A 232 -0.55 14.29 11.07
N ARG A 233 -1.30 14.23 12.16
CA ARG A 233 -1.65 15.44 12.97
C ARG A 233 -0.54 15.84 13.95
N CYS A 234 0.27 14.90 14.33
CA CYS A 234 1.38 15.08 15.28
C CYS A 234 2.73 15.25 14.57
N ALA A 235 2.71 15.33 13.25
CA ALA A 235 3.88 15.43 12.37
C ALA A 235 4.29 16.87 12.07
#